data_514fd573244ccd96ba6298c7409313f7
#
_entry.id   514fd573244ccd96ba6298c7409313f7
#
_cell.length_a   1.000
_cell.length_b   1.000
_cell.length_c   1.000
_cell.angle_alpha   90.00
_cell.angle_beta   90.00
_cell.angle_gamma   90.00
#
_symmetry.space_group_name_H-M   'P 1'
#
loop_
_entity.id
_entity.type
_entity.pdbx_description
1 polymer ?
#
loop_
_entity_poly.entity_id
_entity_poly.type
_entity_poly.pdbx_seq_one_letter_code
_entity_poly.pdbx_strand_id
1 'polypeptide(L)'
;MGKRDYSPFGPDAKRAVESGLTAAEWYHTDVPRKVMKDLMARSDRPAIRDTVLLYGLMLALAVGGILTWGSLWTLPFWLAYGVLYGSASDSRWHECGHGTAFRTSWMNKAVYEISSFMIMRNSATWRWSHARHHSETYVVGRDPEIAVMRPTVLAKLMLNFFGVFDVISFVPKLIHNAFAGPTRVEKTFVPQSEWGKVQRVALIHLALYLAAMALAVWMGSILPLMVVGLPRLYGAWHHVMTGLLQHGGLADNVIDHRLNSRTVYMNPVSRFIYWNMNYHVEHHMFPMVPYHALPRLHQIIKDDLPAPNLSIAAAFAEMWPALKQQLKYEDYFLKRDLPASAKPYREDFHLYVPGIMAPNAAE
;
A
#
# COMPACT_ATOMS: atom_id res chain seq x y z
N MET A 1 -3.84 4.62 29.61
CA MET A 1 -3.89 3.39 28.77
C MET A 1 -2.50 2.98 28.38
N GLY A 2 -2.23 1.67 28.22
CA GLY A 2 -0.93 1.19 27.72
C GLY A 2 -0.75 1.54 26.26
N LYS A 3 0.52 1.66 25.81
CA LYS A 3 0.86 1.83 24.40
C LYS A 3 0.27 0.69 23.56
N ARG A 4 -0.17 1.01 22.33
CA ARG A 4 -0.62 -0.02 21.37
C ARG A 4 0.48 -1.03 21.09
N ASP A 5 0.15 -2.31 21.15
CA ASP A 5 1.06 -3.40 20.82
C ASP A 5 0.73 -3.95 19.42
N TYR A 6 1.58 -3.61 18.47
CA TYR A 6 1.44 -4.06 17.07
C TYR A 6 1.97 -5.48 16.81
N SER A 7 2.44 -6.16 17.86
CA SER A 7 2.89 -7.55 17.75
C SER A 7 1.69 -8.48 17.52
N PRO A 8 1.76 -9.41 16.54
CA PRO A 8 0.70 -10.41 16.37
C PRO A 8 0.61 -11.42 17.53
N PHE A 9 1.55 -11.34 18.47
CA PHE A 9 1.60 -12.16 19.69
C PHE A 9 1.25 -11.37 20.94
N GLY A 10 0.94 -10.09 20.79
CA GLY A 10 0.70 -9.16 21.88
C GLY A 10 -0.75 -9.13 22.37
N PRO A 11 -1.00 -8.39 23.46
CA PRO A 11 -2.32 -8.31 24.07
C PRO A 11 -3.39 -7.67 23.16
N ASP A 12 -3.00 -6.73 22.26
CA ASP A 12 -3.97 -6.11 21.37
C ASP A 12 -4.47 -7.07 20.29
N ALA A 13 -3.58 -7.91 19.74
CA ALA A 13 -3.98 -8.98 18.83
C ALA A 13 -4.95 -9.97 19.47
N LYS A 14 -4.71 -10.35 20.73
CA LYS A 14 -5.59 -11.23 21.50
C LYS A 14 -6.94 -10.56 21.75
N ARG A 15 -6.93 -9.31 22.18
CA ARG A 15 -8.14 -8.52 22.43
C ARG A 15 -9.01 -8.38 21.18
N ALA A 16 -8.41 -8.12 20.00
CA ALA A 16 -9.14 -8.02 18.76
C ALA A 16 -9.90 -9.30 18.39
N VAL A 17 -9.33 -10.47 18.70
CA VAL A 17 -10.00 -11.77 18.51
C VAL A 17 -11.10 -11.97 19.56
N GLU A 18 -10.80 -11.75 20.82
CA GLU A 18 -11.74 -11.96 21.95
C GLU A 18 -12.97 -11.04 21.86
N SER A 19 -12.79 -9.84 21.32
CA SER A 19 -13.88 -8.88 21.11
C SER A 19 -14.76 -9.21 19.92
N GLY A 20 -14.35 -10.13 19.05
CA GLY A 20 -15.05 -10.43 17.81
C GLY A 20 -14.73 -9.46 16.65
N LEU A 21 -13.83 -8.48 16.86
CA LEU A 21 -13.47 -7.49 15.82
C LEU A 21 -12.95 -8.15 14.54
N THR A 22 -12.14 -9.21 14.67
CA THR A 22 -11.57 -9.94 13.51
C THR A 22 -12.58 -10.79 12.73
N ALA A 23 -13.77 -11.01 13.28
CA ALA A 23 -14.86 -11.78 12.66
C ALA A 23 -16.07 -10.91 12.33
N ALA A 24 -15.98 -9.60 12.57
CA ALA A 24 -17.09 -8.69 12.34
C ALA A 24 -17.30 -8.43 10.84
N GLU A 25 -18.54 -8.22 10.45
CA GLU A 25 -18.89 -7.83 9.10
C GLU A 25 -18.61 -6.34 8.88
N TRP A 26 -17.80 -6.04 7.87
CA TRP A 26 -17.45 -4.68 7.50
C TRP A 26 -18.62 -3.94 6.85
N TYR A 27 -18.70 -2.65 7.08
CA TYR A 27 -19.64 -1.79 6.39
C TYR A 27 -19.38 -1.77 4.88
N HIS A 28 -20.45 -1.90 4.11
CA HIS A 28 -20.45 -1.70 2.65
C HIS A 28 -21.59 -0.80 2.25
N THR A 29 -21.33 0.11 1.33
CA THR A 29 -22.37 0.89 0.67
C THR A 29 -23.21 -0.02 -0.23
N ASP A 30 -24.52 0.14 -0.22
CA ASP A 30 -25.41 -0.65 -1.07
C ASP A 30 -25.26 -0.27 -2.54
N VAL A 31 -24.84 -1.24 -3.35
CA VAL A 31 -24.75 -1.09 -4.81
C VAL A 31 -25.61 -2.18 -5.47
N PRO A 32 -26.52 -1.82 -6.40
CA PRO A 32 -27.36 -2.81 -7.08
C PRO A 32 -26.51 -3.92 -7.74
N ARG A 33 -26.92 -5.18 -7.58
CA ARG A 33 -26.16 -6.36 -8.05
C ARG A 33 -25.76 -6.26 -9.53
N LYS A 34 -26.62 -5.75 -10.40
CA LYS A 34 -26.33 -5.59 -11.83
C LYS A 34 -25.20 -4.59 -12.05
N VAL A 35 -25.24 -3.47 -11.33
CA VAL A 35 -24.20 -2.41 -11.40
C VAL A 35 -22.87 -2.95 -10.87
N MET A 36 -22.89 -3.65 -9.75
CA MET A 36 -21.66 -4.25 -9.17
C MET A 36 -21.05 -5.29 -10.13
N LYS A 37 -21.88 -6.15 -10.75
CA LYS A 37 -21.39 -7.11 -11.75
C LYS A 37 -20.70 -6.42 -12.93
N ASP A 38 -21.23 -5.29 -13.41
CA ASP A 38 -20.62 -4.50 -14.49
C ASP A 38 -19.32 -3.84 -14.04
N LEU A 39 -19.25 -3.32 -12.80
CA LEU A 39 -18.04 -2.72 -12.22
C LEU A 39 -16.92 -3.74 -12.04
N MET A 40 -17.24 -4.98 -11.65
CA MET A 40 -16.27 -6.07 -11.46
C MET A 40 -15.83 -6.71 -12.78
N ALA A 41 -16.33 -6.26 -13.93
CA ALA A 41 -15.94 -6.80 -15.23
C ALA A 41 -14.47 -6.46 -15.54
N ARG A 42 -13.63 -7.49 -15.64
CA ARG A 42 -12.21 -7.36 -15.93
C ARG A 42 -11.96 -7.16 -17.42
N SER A 43 -10.93 -6.38 -17.76
CA SER A 43 -10.52 -6.14 -19.14
C SER A 43 -9.00 -6.12 -19.25
N ASP A 44 -8.45 -6.77 -20.29
CA ASP A 44 -7.01 -6.76 -20.54
C ASP A 44 -6.56 -5.41 -21.14
N ARG A 45 -7.41 -4.78 -21.96
CA ARG A 45 -7.03 -3.62 -22.78
C ARG A 45 -6.46 -2.44 -21.96
N PRO A 46 -7.12 -1.91 -20.90
CA PRO A 46 -6.57 -0.81 -20.13
C PRO A 46 -5.26 -1.20 -19.43
N ALA A 47 -5.19 -2.40 -18.86
CA ALA A 47 -4.02 -2.85 -18.11
C ALA A 47 -2.82 -3.15 -19.04
N ILE A 48 -3.02 -3.70 -20.24
CA ILE A 48 -1.97 -3.87 -21.25
C ILE A 48 -1.43 -2.49 -21.66
N ARG A 49 -2.30 -1.55 -22.02
CA ARG A 49 -1.91 -0.19 -22.40
C ARG A 49 -1.02 0.45 -21.31
N ASP A 50 -1.47 0.45 -20.09
CA ASP A 50 -0.79 1.11 -18.98
C ASP A 50 0.51 0.40 -18.59
N THR A 51 0.58 -0.93 -18.75
CA THR A 51 1.78 -1.73 -18.49
C THR A 51 2.83 -1.54 -19.59
N VAL A 52 2.41 -1.54 -20.85
CA VAL A 52 3.30 -1.27 -21.99
C VAL A 52 3.86 0.15 -21.90
N LEU A 53 3.01 1.12 -21.56
CA LEU A 53 3.45 2.51 -21.35
C LEU A 53 4.45 2.61 -20.20
N LEU A 54 4.20 1.95 -19.06
CA LEU A 54 5.11 1.95 -17.91
C LEU A 54 6.49 1.42 -18.30
N TYR A 55 6.54 0.20 -18.82
CA TYR A 55 7.83 -0.45 -19.14
C TYR A 55 8.53 0.19 -20.34
N GLY A 56 7.76 0.70 -21.32
CA GLY A 56 8.30 1.47 -22.45
C GLY A 56 8.96 2.78 -22.00
N LEU A 57 8.29 3.53 -21.10
CA LEU A 57 8.88 4.73 -20.50
C LEU A 57 10.11 4.38 -19.66
N MET A 58 10.05 3.33 -18.85
CA MET A 58 11.21 2.89 -18.07
C MET A 58 12.40 2.55 -18.95
N LEU A 59 12.19 1.82 -20.04
CA LEU A 59 13.25 1.49 -20.99
C LEU A 59 13.85 2.76 -21.62
N ALA A 60 13.00 3.69 -22.09
CA ALA A 60 13.45 4.94 -22.69
C ALA A 60 14.26 5.80 -21.69
N LEU A 61 13.79 5.88 -20.43
CA LEU A 61 14.47 6.62 -19.38
C LEU A 61 15.80 5.97 -18.97
N ALA A 62 15.86 4.64 -18.89
CA ALA A 62 17.11 3.93 -18.61
C ALA A 62 18.13 4.14 -19.74
N VAL A 63 17.71 4.02 -20.99
CA VAL A 63 18.57 4.31 -22.16
C VAL A 63 19.06 5.77 -22.13
N GLY A 64 18.17 6.74 -21.93
CA GLY A 64 18.54 8.15 -21.79
C GLY A 64 19.53 8.38 -20.66
N GLY A 65 19.31 7.79 -19.49
CA GLY A 65 20.20 7.86 -18.34
C GLY A 65 21.59 7.26 -18.60
N ILE A 66 21.65 6.15 -19.33
CA ILE A 66 22.92 5.50 -19.71
C ILE A 66 23.67 6.36 -20.74
N LEU A 67 22.99 6.84 -21.79
CA LEU A 67 23.61 7.65 -22.84
C LEU A 67 24.12 9.00 -22.33
N THR A 68 23.53 9.54 -21.29
CA THR A 68 23.93 10.83 -20.70
C THR A 68 24.80 10.66 -19.44
N TRP A 69 25.20 9.41 -19.11
CA TRP A 69 26.00 9.11 -17.92
C TRP A 69 27.29 9.92 -17.88
N GLY A 70 27.60 10.45 -16.71
CA GLY A 70 28.75 11.36 -16.50
C GLY A 70 28.44 12.84 -16.74
N SER A 71 27.23 13.19 -17.17
CA SER A 71 26.76 14.58 -17.27
C SER A 71 25.58 14.85 -16.35
N LEU A 72 25.28 16.13 -16.05
CA LEU A 72 24.11 16.51 -15.25
C LEU A 72 22.78 16.14 -15.91
N TRP A 73 22.77 15.96 -17.24
CA TRP A 73 21.58 15.54 -18.00
C TRP A 73 21.14 14.12 -17.67
N THR A 74 21.97 13.30 -17.01
CA THR A 74 21.58 11.97 -16.54
C THR A 74 20.53 12.02 -15.41
N LEU A 75 20.52 13.10 -14.59
CA LEU A 75 19.68 13.22 -13.41
C LEU A 75 18.18 13.12 -13.71
N PRO A 76 17.59 13.91 -14.65
CA PRO A 76 16.15 13.82 -14.89
C PRO A 76 15.72 12.43 -15.38
N PHE A 77 16.55 11.71 -16.13
CA PHE A 77 16.25 10.35 -16.57
C PHE A 77 16.17 9.38 -15.39
N TRP A 78 17.19 9.37 -14.52
CA TRP A 78 17.20 8.46 -13.38
C TRP A 78 16.15 8.83 -12.34
N LEU A 79 15.89 10.09 -12.07
CA LEU A 79 14.83 10.50 -11.13
C LEU A 79 13.45 10.04 -11.64
N ALA A 80 13.15 10.21 -12.90
CA ALA A 80 11.90 9.74 -13.50
C ALA A 80 11.84 8.20 -13.54
N TYR A 81 12.93 7.54 -13.92
CA TYR A 81 13.05 6.07 -13.89
C TYR A 81 12.77 5.53 -12.50
N GLY A 82 13.40 6.13 -11.48
CA GLY A 82 13.22 5.72 -10.08
C GLY A 82 11.76 5.76 -9.64
N VAL A 83 11.03 6.82 -9.98
CA VAL A 83 9.59 6.94 -9.65
C VAL A 83 8.78 5.84 -10.33
N LEU A 84 9.05 5.56 -11.61
CA LEU A 84 8.35 4.47 -12.31
C LEU A 84 8.70 3.11 -11.72
N TYR A 85 9.97 2.88 -11.40
CA TYR A 85 10.45 1.64 -10.79
C TYR A 85 9.95 1.49 -9.34
N GLY A 86 10.19 2.46 -8.48
CA GLY A 86 9.99 2.35 -7.03
C GLY A 86 8.57 2.69 -6.55
N SER A 87 7.84 3.50 -7.32
CA SER A 87 6.49 3.94 -6.94
C SER A 87 5.40 3.36 -7.83
N ALA A 88 5.54 3.42 -9.17
CA ALA A 88 4.48 2.90 -10.04
C ALA A 88 4.37 1.37 -9.95
N SER A 89 5.45 0.65 -9.69
CA SER A 89 5.40 -0.79 -9.49
C SER A 89 4.63 -1.21 -8.24
N ASP A 90 4.58 -0.37 -7.21
CA ASP A 90 3.82 -0.67 -5.99
C ASP A 90 2.31 -0.80 -6.28
N SER A 91 1.74 0.13 -7.02
CA SER A 91 0.32 0.05 -7.38
C SER A 91 -0.01 -1.11 -8.34
N ARG A 92 0.95 -1.48 -9.23
CA ARG A 92 0.79 -2.67 -10.10
C ARG A 92 0.88 -3.95 -9.28
N TRP A 93 1.80 -4.03 -8.34
CA TRP A 93 1.89 -5.11 -7.39
C TRP A 93 0.56 -5.27 -6.64
N HIS A 94 0.06 -4.18 -6.06
CA HIS A 94 -1.16 -4.14 -5.28
C HIS A 94 -2.35 -4.73 -6.07
N GLU A 95 -2.68 -4.12 -7.21
CA GLU A 95 -3.84 -4.48 -8.03
C GLU A 95 -3.71 -5.87 -8.68
N CYS A 96 -2.51 -6.21 -9.17
CA CYS A 96 -2.25 -7.55 -9.72
C CYS A 96 -2.24 -8.63 -8.64
N GLY A 97 -1.96 -8.27 -7.38
CA GLY A 97 -2.10 -9.14 -6.21
C GLY A 97 -3.53 -9.62 -5.99
N HIS A 98 -4.53 -8.74 -6.21
CA HIS A 98 -5.95 -9.10 -6.23
C HIS A 98 -6.35 -9.93 -7.45
N GLY A 99 -5.53 -9.92 -8.51
CA GLY A 99 -5.82 -10.59 -9.77
C GLY A 99 -6.94 -9.90 -10.57
N THR A 100 -7.14 -8.61 -10.37
CA THR A 100 -8.24 -7.81 -10.93
C THR A 100 -7.83 -6.94 -12.11
N ALA A 101 -6.55 -6.56 -12.22
CA ALA A 101 -6.04 -5.68 -13.27
C ALA A 101 -6.31 -6.19 -14.68
N PHE A 102 -6.02 -7.47 -14.91
CA PHE A 102 -6.20 -8.13 -16.20
C PHE A 102 -7.31 -9.19 -16.10
N ARG A 103 -8.03 -9.38 -17.20
CA ARG A 103 -8.92 -10.52 -17.38
C ARG A 103 -8.10 -11.82 -17.46
N THR A 104 -6.98 -11.78 -18.18
CA THR A 104 -6.08 -12.92 -18.40
C THR A 104 -5.19 -13.16 -17.19
N SER A 105 -5.38 -14.29 -16.50
CA SER A 105 -4.79 -14.57 -15.18
C SER A 105 -3.24 -14.56 -15.18
N TRP A 106 -2.57 -15.09 -16.24
CA TRP A 106 -1.12 -15.12 -16.28
C TRP A 106 -0.48 -13.71 -16.35
N MET A 107 -1.19 -12.72 -16.97
CA MET A 107 -0.71 -11.33 -17.02
C MET A 107 -0.67 -10.71 -15.62
N ASN A 108 -1.71 -10.93 -14.79
CA ASN A 108 -1.69 -10.52 -13.39
C ASN A 108 -0.48 -11.11 -12.66
N LYS A 109 -0.23 -12.41 -12.84
CA LYS A 109 0.91 -13.09 -12.19
C LYS A 109 2.25 -12.52 -12.64
N ALA A 110 2.46 -12.33 -13.93
CA ALA A 110 3.72 -11.81 -14.47
C ALA A 110 4.01 -10.40 -13.96
N VAL A 111 3.04 -9.48 -14.07
CA VAL A 111 3.21 -8.11 -13.58
C VAL A 111 3.37 -8.09 -12.05
N TYR A 112 2.65 -8.93 -11.32
CA TYR A 112 2.78 -9.07 -9.87
C TYR A 112 4.18 -9.47 -9.44
N GLU A 113 4.76 -10.51 -10.05
CA GLU A 113 6.11 -11.01 -9.70
C GLU A 113 7.20 -9.98 -10.05
N ILE A 114 7.13 -9.36 -11.25
CA ILE A 114 8.08 -8.32 -11.65
C ILE A 114 7.99 -7.11 -10.70
N SER A 115 6.79 -6.65 -10.43
CA SER A 115 6.56 -5.51 -9.53
C SER A 115 6.98 -5.82 -8.10
N SER A 116 6.72 -7.03 -7.61
CA SER A 116 7.16 -7.48 -6.28
C SER A 116 8.69 -7.42 -6.13
N PHE A 117 9.41 -7.88 -7.16
CA PHE A 117 10.87 -7.78 -7.20
C PHE A 117 11.34 -6.33 -7.17
N MET A 118 10.75 -5.47 -8.02
CA MET A 118 11.15 -4.06 -8.13
C MET A 118 10.97 -3.29 -6.82
N ILE A 119 9.90 -3.55 -6.07
CA ILE A 119 9.63 -2.88 -4.79
C ILE A 119 10.19 -3.62 -3.58
N MET A 120 11.02 -4.64 -3.78
CA MET A 120 11.66 -5.41 -2.72
C MET A 120 10.65 -6.08 -1.78
N ARG A 121 9.69 -6.80 -2.34
CA ARG A 121 8.68 -7.57 -1.59
C ARG A 121 8.66 -9.03 -2.05
N ASN A 122 8.66 -9.96 -1.11
CA ASN A 122 8.45 -11.38 -1.44
C ASN A 122 7.00 -11.59 -1.84
N SER A 123 6.75 -11.91 -3.12
CA SER A 123 5.39 -12.01 -3.68
C SER A 123 4.51 -13.03 -2.96
N ALA A 124 5.08 -14.16 -2.52
CA ALA A 124 4.33 -15.18 -1.79
C ALA A 124 3.88 -14.69 -0.42
N THR A 125 4.77 -14.03 0.35
CA THR A 125 4.45 -13.48 1.67
C THR A 125 3.43 -12.35 1.56
N TRP A 126 3.66 -11.39 0.65
CA TRP A 126 2.84 -10.20 0.55
C TRP A 126 1.43 -10.45 0.02
N ARG A 127 1.21 -11.49 -0.73
CA ARG A 127 -0.14 -11.91 -1.12
C ARG A 127 -1.03 -12.19 0.10
N TRP A 128 -0.49 -12.87 1.10
CA TRP A 128 -1.21 -13.21 2.32
C TRP A 128 -1.26 -12.06 3.32
N SER A 129 -0.19 -11.28 3.40
CA SER A 129 -0.17 -10.02 4.15
C SER A 129 -1.30 -9.09 3.68
N HIS A 130 -1.39 -8.87 2.38
CA HIS A 130 -2.38 -7.97 1.79
C HIS A 130 -3.82 -8.51 1.89
N ALA A 131 -4.01 -9.81 1.75
CA ALA A 131 -5.31 -10.43 2.01
C ALA A 131 -5.77 -10.21 3.45
N ARG A 132 -4.85 -10.32 4.43
CA ARG A 132 -5.14 -10.01 5.83
C ARG A 132 -5.40 -8.51 6.03
N HIS A 133 -4.64 -7.63 5.41
CA HIS A 133 -4.87 -6.20 5.46
C HIS A 133 -6.29 -5.83 5.03
N HIS A 134 -6.82 -6.42 3.96
CA HIS A 134 -8.20 -6.19 3.53
C HIS A 134 -9.26 -6.75 4.48
N SER A 135 -8.99 -7.87 5.14
CA SER A 135 -9.95 -8.47 6.08
C SER A 135 -9.88 -7.87 7.48
N GLU A 136 -8.74 -7.31 7.87
CA GLU A 136 -8.46 -6.81 9.22
C GLU A 136 -7.78 -5.42 9.14
N THR A 137 -8.26 -4.54 8.24
CA THR A 137 -7.63 -3.25 7.94
C THR A 137 -7.47 -2.38 9.18
N TYR A 138 -6.22 -2.05 9.53
CA TYR A 138 -5.85 -1.24 10.69
C TYR A 138 -6.33 -1.82 12.03
N VAL A 139 -6.56 -3.13 12.11
CA VAL A 139 -6.75 -3.82 13.39
C VAL A 139 -5.39 -4.01 14.06
N VAL A 140 -5.18 -3.34 15.19
CA VAL A 140 -3.88 -3.32 15.90
C VAL A 140 -3.47 -4.72 16.34
N GLY A 141 -2.21 -5.08 16.06
CA GLY A 141 -1.65 -6.40 16.31
C GLY A 141 -2.09 -7.49 15.31
N ARG A 142 -2.99 -7.17 14.38
CA ARG A 142 -3.51 -8.13 13.41
C ARG A 142 -3.13 -7.78 11.97
N ASP A 143 -3.32 -6.53 11.56
CA ASP A 143 -2.96 -6.06 10.23
C ASP A 143 -1.43 -5.95 10.10
N PRO A 144 -0.79 -6.71 9.19
CA PRO A 144 0.65 -6.66 9.00
C PRO A 144 1.14 -5.45 8.19
N GLU A 145 0.22 -4.63 7.64
CA GLU A 145 0.54 -3.52 6.73
C GLU A 145 0.34 -2.13 7.35
N ILE A 146 0.17 -2.01 8.67
CA ILE A 146 0.03 -0.71 9.33
C ILE A 146 1.31 0.11 9.14
N ALA A 147 1.26 1.10 8.25
CA ALA A 147 2.39 1.96 7.93
C ALA A 147 2.62 3.06 8.98
N VAL A 148 1.53 3.58 9.57
CA VAL A 148 1.56 4.68 10.54
C VAL A 148 1.15 4.14 11.91
N MET A 149 2.13 3.60 12.63
CA MET A 149 1.94 3.12 14.01
C MET A 149 1.85 4.31 14.98
N ARG A 150 1.13 4.16 16.08
CA ARG A 150 0.96 5.18 17.11
C ARG A 150 1.74 4.80 18.39
N PRO A 151 2.45 5.76 19.01
CA PRO A 151 2.72 7.12 18.53
C PRO A 151 3.60 7.13 17.28
N THR A 152 3.31 8.06 16.36
CA THR A 152 4.02 8.14 15.08
C THR A 152 5.45 8.67 15.28
N VAL A 153 6.45 7.91 14.85
CA VAL A 153 7.84 8.37 14.82
C VAL A 153 8.07 9.19 13.55
N LEU A 154 7.83 10.50 13.62
CA LEU A 154 7.89 11.39 12.45
C LEU A 154 9.25 11.35 11.73
N ALA A 155 10.36 11.27 12.47
CA ALA A 155 11.70 11.15 11.87
C ALA A 155 11.82 9.87 11.02
N LYS A 156 11.31 8.74 11.50
CA LYS A 156 11.28 7.48 10.74
C LYS A 156 10.43 7.62 9.49
N LEU A 157 9.29 8.27 9.60
CA LEU A 157 8.39 8.52 8.47
C LEU A 157 9.09 9.35 7.39
N MET A 158 9.77 10.45 7.78
CA MET A 158 10.51 11.31 6.86
C MET A 158 11.67 10.58 6.18
N LEU A 159 12.45 9.80 6.90
CA LEU A 159 13.55 9.01 6.31
C LEU A 159 13.03 7.93 5.36
N ASN A 160 11.83 7.38 5.62
CA ASN A 160 11.27 6.36 4.76
C ASN A 160 10.78 6.89 3.40
N PHE A 161 10.66 8.21 3.19
CA PHE A 161 10.44 8.77 1.86
C PHE A 161 11.49 8.33 0.83
N PHE A 162 12.70 8.01 1.30
CA PHE A 162 13.77 7.44 0.49
C PHE A 162 13.80 5.90 0.52
N GLY A 163 12.78 5.25 1.05
CA GLY A 163 12.70 3.78 1.15
C GLY A 163 13.76 3.15 2.06
N VAL A 164 14.46 3.92 2.87
CA VAL A 164 15.61 3.47 3.68
C VAL A 164 15.21 2.36 4.64
N PHE A 165 14.14 2.55 5.41
CA PHE A 165 13.69 1.54 6.36
C PHE A 165 13.09 0.31 5.68
N ASP A 166 12.46 0.49 4.51
CA ASP A 166 11.96 -0.64 3.72
C ASP A 166 13.13 -1.53 3.29
N VAL A 167 14.21 -0.94 2.76
CA VAL A 167 15.42 -1.69 2.35
C VAL A 167 16.13 -2.32 3.54
N ILE A 168 16.32 -1.58 4.64
CA ILE A 168 16.96 -2.10 5.86
C ILE A 168 16.16 -3.28 6.44
N SER A 169 14.85 -3.24 6.39
CA SER A 169 14.00 -4.34 6.88
C SER A 169 13.91 -5.50 5.88
N PHE A 170 13.98 -5.20 4.59
CA PHE A 170 13.86 -6.20 3.52
C PHE A 170 15.07 -7.13 3.45
N VAL A 171 16.31 -6.59 3.50
CA VAL A 171 17.52 -7.39 3.30
C VAL A 171 17.66 -8.54 4.30
N PRO A 172 17.58 -8.34 5.62
CA PRO A 172 17.61 -9.45 6.58
C PRO A 172 16.46 -10.45 6.38
N LYS A 173 15.27 -9.95 6.05
CA LYS A 173 14.09 -10.79 5.79
C LYS A 173 14.27 -11.63 4.52
N LEU A 174 14.82 -11.04 3.45
CA LEU A 174 15.14 -11.75 2.21
C LEU A 174 16.10 -12.92 2.47
N ILE A 175 17.19 -12.67 3.21
CA ILE A 175 18.18 -13.69 3.57
C ILE A 175 17.51 -14.78 4.43
N HIS A 176 16.77 -14.39 5.46
CA HIS A 176 16.04 -15.34 6.31
C HIS A 176 15.08 -16.21 5.48
N ASN A 177 14.25 -15.58 4.64
CA ASN A 177 13.27 -16.30 3.83
C ASN A 177 13.92 -17.23 2.80
N ALA A 178 15.10 -16.86 2.25
CA ALA A 178 15.84 -17.68 1.32
C ALA A 178 16.34 -18.99 1.95
N PHE A 179 16.80 -18.96 3.20
CA PHE A 179 17.46 -20.10 3.83
C PHE A 179 16.63 -20.78 4.93
N ALA A 180 15.71 -20.07 5.58
CA ALA A 180 14.90 -20.57 6.69
C ALA A 180 13.38 -20.53 6.44
N GLY A 181 12.95 -20.02 5.26
CA GLY A 181 11.52 -19.84 4.94
C GLY A 181 10.88 -18.68 5.71
N PRO A 182 9.54 -18.65 5.85
CA PRO A 182 8.84 -17.54 6.49
C PRO A 182 9.28 -17.32 7.93
N THR A 183 9.41 -16.04 8.32
CA THR A 183 9.66 -15.64 9.71
C THR A 183 8.51 -16.03 10.64
N ARG A 184 8.74 -15.99 11.97
CA ARG A 184 7.68 -16.28 12.96
C ARG A 184 6.46 -15.38 12.76
N VAL A 185 6.64 -14.11 12.43
CA VAL A 185 5.55 -13.17 12.15
C VAL A 185 4.81 -13.56 10.87
N GLU A 186 5.53 -13.84 9.79
CA GLU A 186 4.94 -14.22 8.50
C GLU A 186 4.11 -15.51 8.60
N LYS A 187 4.53 -16.46 9.44
CA LYS A 187 3.76 -17.70 9.72
C LYS A 187 2.39 -17.45 10.38
N THR A 188 2.12 -16.25 10.88
CA THR A 188 0.79 -15.92 11.43
C THR A 188 -0.25 -15.66 10.33
N PHE A 189 0.18 -15.38 9.10
CA PHE A 189 -0.72 -15.09 7.98
C PHE A 189 -0.39 -15.88 6.70
N VAL A 190 0.79 -16.44 6.55
CA VAL A 190 1.15 -17.28 5.39
C VAL A 190 0.83 -18.75 5.69
N PRO A 191 -0.07 -19.41 4.95
CA PRO A 191 -0.36 -20.83 5.13
C PRO A 191 0.88 -21.70 4.94
N GLN A 192 0.94 -22.81 5.67
CA GLN A 192 2.08 -23.74 5.61
C GLN A 192 2.33 -24.28 4.19
N SER A 193 1.29 -24.49 3.41
CA SER A 193 1.37 -24.91 2.01
C SER A 193 2.14 -23.96 1.09
N GLU A 194 2.25 -22.68 1.47
CA GLU A 194 2.95 -21.62 0.71
C GLU A 194 4.41 -21.39 1.15
N TRP A 195 4.87 -21.98 2.26
CA TRP A 195 6.21 -21.72 2.80
C TRP A 195 7.33 -22.04 1.81
N GLY A 196 7.22 -23.15 1.07
CA GLY A 196 8.21 -23.48 0.03
C GLY A 196 8.23 -22.47 -1.13
N LYS A 197 7.11 -21.79 -1.39
CA LYS A 197 7.05 -20.73 -2.38
C LYS A 197 7.71 -19.44 -1.86
N VAL A 198 7.52 -19.09 -0.59
CA VAL A 198 8.22 -17.96 0.05
C VAL A 198 9.73 -18.14 -0.09
N GLN A 199 10.25 -19.34 0.20
CA GLN A 199 11.68 -19.63 0.08
C GLN A 199 12.18 -19.51 -1.36
N ARG A 200 11.46 -20.11 -2.32
CA ARG A 200 11.86 -20.06 -3.75
C ARG A 200 11.88 -18.63 -4.29
N VAL A 201 10.86 -17.82 -3.97
CA VAL A 201 10.81 -16.40 -4.38
C VAL A 201 11.98 -15.65 -3.78
N ALA A 202 12.28 -15.86 -2.51
CA ALA A 202 13.41 -15.21 -1.84
C ALA A 202 14.75 -15.59 -2.46
N LEU A 203 14.98 -16.88 -2.80
CA LEU A 203 16.19 -17.34 -3.49
C LEU A 203 16.34 -16.69 -4.87
N ILE A 204 15.24 -16.60 -5.65
CA ILE A 204 15.26 -15.94 -6.97
C ILE A 204 15.60 -14.44 -6.82
N HIS A 205 14.95 -13.73 -5.91
CA HIS A 205 15.23 -12.32 -5.68
C HIS A 205 16.69 -12.10 -5.22
N LEU A 206 17.16 -12.91 -4.28
CA LEU A 206 18.56 -12.86 -3.81
C LEU A 206 19.54 -13.08 -4.96
N ALA A 207 19.33 -14.10 -5.79
CA ALA A 207 20.18 -14.39 -6.94
C ALA A 207 20.21 -13.22 -7.94
N LEU A 208 19.04 -12.61 -8.23
CA LEU A 208 18.97 -11.46 -9.14
C LEU A 208 19.69 -10.21 -8.60
N TYR A 209 19.55 -9.91 -7.29
CA TYR A 209 20.28 -8.79 -6.68
C TYR A 209 21.79 -9.06 -6.64
N LEU A 210 22.21 -10.28 -6.31
CA LEU A 210 23.62 -10.67 -6.35
C LEU A 210 24.20 -10.61 -7.77
N ALA A 211 23.44 -11.02 -8.78
CA ALA A 211 23.83 -10.90 -10.18
C ALA A 211 24.02 -9.43 -10.61
N ALA A 212 23.08 -8.53 -10.20
CA ALA A 212 23.22 -7.10 -10.47
C ALA A 212 24.46 -6.49 -9.79
N MET A 213 24.77 -6.90 -8.56
CA MET A 213 25.99 -6.48 -7.84
C MET A 213 27.26 -7.03 -8.51
N ALA A 214 27.27 -8.31 -8.88
CA ALA A 214 28.41 -8.90 -9.58
C ALA A 214 28.65 -8.23 -10.95
N LEU A 215 27.59 -7.92 -11.67
CA LEU A 215 27.67 -7.17 -12.93
C LEU A 215 28.25 -5.76 -12.72
N ALA A 216 27.83 -5.06 -11.67
CA ALA A 216 28.34 -3.73 -11.33
C ALA A 216 29.86 -3.77 -11.02
N VAL A 217 30.30 -4.78 -10.26
CA VAL A 217 31.73 -4.99 -9.96
C VAL A 217 32.51 -5.34 -11.25
N TRP A 218 31.99 -6.26 -12.05
CA TRP A 218 32.62 -6.68 -13.30
C TRP A 218 32.78 -5.52 -14.30
N MET A 219 31.76 -4.66 -14.39
CA MET A 219 31.80 -3.47 -15.27
C MET A 219 32.56 -2.28 -14.66
N GLY A 220 32.96 -2.32 -13.39
CA GLY A 220 33.51 -1.16 -12.70
C GLY A 220 32.53 0.04 -12.69
N SER A 221 31.23 -0.22 -12.70
CA SER A 221 30.20 0.81 -12.88
C SER A 221 28.99 0.55 -11.99
N ILE A 222 28.41 1.61 -11.42
CA ILE A 222 27.18 1.55 -10.64
C ILE A 222 25.91 1.39 -11.51
N LEU A 223 26.02 1.52 -12.83
CA LEU A 223 24.87 1.49 -13.76
C LEU A 223 23.97 0.28 -13.60
N PRO A 224 24.46 -0.97 -13.44
CA PRO A 224 23.57 -2.10 -13.18
C PRO A 224 22.69 -1.92 -11.95
N LEU A 225 23.24 -1.30 -10.91
CA LEU A 225 22.49 -1.02 -9.67
C LEU A 225 21.54 0.18 -9.85
N MET A 226 21.86 1.14 -10.72
CA MET A 226 20.95 2.22 -11.10
C MET A 226 19.72 1.71 -11.84
N VAL A 227 19.83 0.57 -12.54
CA VAL A 227 18.71 -0.11 -13.21
C VAL A 227 17.96 -1.04 -12.24
N VAL A 228 18.68 -1.71 -11.32
CA VAL A 228 18.11 -2.72 -10.41
C VAL A 228 18.49 -2.41 -8.96
N GLY A 229 17.53 -2.34 -8.07
CA GLY A 229 17.74 -2.18 -6.62
C GLY A 229 17.77 -0.72 -6.16
N LEU A 230 18.78 0.07 -6.55
CA LEU A 230 18.88 1.49 -6.13
C LEU A 230 17.64 2.33 -6.49
N PRO A 231 16.91 2.10 -7.60
CA PRO A 231 15.69 2.86 -7.88
C PRO A 231 14.64 2.81 -6.75
N ARG A 232 14.65 1.78 -5.92
CA ARG A 232 13.81 1.72 -4.73
C ARG A 232 14.16 2.82 -3.72
N LEU A 233 15.44 3.20 -3.59
CA LEU A 233 15.87 4.24 -2.65
C LEU A 233 15.55 5.65 -3.16
N TYR A 234 15.81 5.95 -4.43
CA TYR A 234 15.62 7.30 -4.94
C TYR A 234 14.26 7.54 -5.60
N GLY A 235 13.44 6.49 -5.82
CA GLY A 235 12.15 6.58 -6.50
C GLY A 235 10.93 6.22 -5.66
N ALA A 236 11.08 5.74 -4.42
CA ALA A 236 9.97 5.34 -3.57
C ALA A 236 9.12 6.51 -3.06
N TRP A 237 9.63 7.73 -3.11
CA TRP A 237 9.02 8.90 -2.45
C TRP A 237 7.57 9.15 -2.85
N HIS A 238 7.21 8.96 -4.14
CA HIS A 238 5.84 9.19 -4.58
C HIS A 238 4.88 8.15 -3.99
N HIS A 239 5.28 6.86 -3.97
CA HIS A 239 4.51 5.80 -3.35
C HIS A 239 4.36 6.03 -1.84
N VAL A 240 5.45 6.37 -1.14
CA VAL A 240 5.39 6.64 0.30
C VAL A 240 4.46 7.84 0.57
N MET A 241 4.60 8.91 -0.21
CA MET A 241 3.74 10.08 -0.11
C MET A 241 2.25 9.72 -0.29
N THR A 242 1.91 8.97 -1.33
CA THR A 242 0.51 8.61 -1.61
C THR A 242 0.00 7.52 -0.68
N GLY A 243 0.83 6.55 -0.31
CA GLY A 243 0.49 5.46 0.60
C GLY A 243 0.19 5.93 2.03
N LEU A 244 0.92 6.94 2.52
CA LEU A 244 0.63 7.54 3.83
C LEU A 244 -0.77 8.16 3.90
N LEU A 245 -1.27 8.68 2.80
CA LEU A 245 -2.59 9.29 2.74
C LEU A 245 -3.73 8.26 2.81
N GLN A 246 -3.46 6.98 2.55
CA GLN A 246 -4.48 5.94 2.57
C GLN A 246 -5.18 5.86 3.93
N HIS A 247 -4.40 5.80 5.01
CA HIS A 247 -4.88 5.55 6.37
C HIS A 247 -4.34 6.54 7.42
N GLY A 248 -3.36 7.36 7.07
CA GLY A 248 -2.66 8.24 8.01
C GLY A 248 -3.59 9.20 8.75
N GLY A 249 -3.50 9.23 10.10
CA GLY A 249 -4.30 10.10 10.96
C GLY A 249 -5.74 9.67 11.19
N LEU A 250 -6.20 8.59 10.53
CA LEU A 250 -7.57 8.05 10.62
C LEU A 250 -7.70 7.00 11.75
N ALA A 251 -8.89 6.40 11.90
CA ALA A 251 -9.19 5.44 12.97
C ALA A 251 -8.45 4.10 12.78
N ASP A 252 -8.26 3.40 13.88
CA ASP A 252 -7.88 1.99 13.95
C ASP A 252 -8.94 1.19 14.72
N ASN A 253 -8.89 -0.14 14.63
CA ASN A 253 -9.84 -1.03 15.32
C ASN A 253 -11.30 -0.73 15.01
N VAL A 254 -11.62 -0.51 13.74
CA VAL A 254 -12.97 -0.21 13.24
C VAL A 254 -13.38 -1.21 12.15
N ILE A 255 -14.66 -1.27 11.86
CA ILE A 255 -15.27 -2.09 10.80
C ILE A 255 -15.96 -1.27 9.72
N ASP A 256 -15.53 -0.03 9.55
CA ASP A 256 -16.04 0.89 8.52
C ASP A 256 -14.87 1.58 7.83
N HIS A 257 -14.66 1.27 6.55
CA HIS A 257 -13.55 1.82 5.76
C HIS A 257 -13.65 3.34 5.56
N ARG A 258 -14.82 3.93 5.78
CA ARG A 258 -15.00 5.39 5.76
C ARG A 258 -14.32 6.09 6.94
N LEU A 259 -14.06 5.34 8.04
CA LEU A 259 -13.35 5.82 9.22
C LEU A 259 -11.83 5.64 9.14
N ASN A 260 -11.35 4.60 8.45
CA ASN A 260 -9.93 4.24 8.45
C ASN A 260 -9.23 4.42 7.11
N SER A 261 -9.94 4.79 6.05
CA SER A 261 -9.40 4.96 4.70
C SER A 261 -9.79 6.32 4.09
N ARG A 262 -9.01 6.79 3.12
CA ARG A 262 -9.19 8.12 2.52
C ARG A 262 -9.19 8.03 0.99
N THR A 263 -10.10 8.77 0.36
CA THR A 263 -10.08 9.04 -1.08
C THR A 263 -9.50 10.42 -1.34
N VAL A 264 -8.56 10.51 -2.30
CA VAL A 264 -7.84 11.75 -2.64
C VAL A 264 -7.87 11.96 -4.15
N TYR A 265 -8.32 13.12 -4.60
CA TYR A 265 -8.22 13.47 -6.02
C TYR A 265 -6.78 13.80 -6.39
N MET A 266 -6.35 13.29 -7.52
CA MET A 266 -4.97 13.43 -8.00
C MET A 266 -4.95 13.83 -9.47
N ASN A 267 -3.87 14.50 -9.88
CA ASN A 267 -3.61 14.80 -11.28
C ASN A 267 -3.38 13.52 -12.12
N PRO A 268 -3.50 13.59 -13.46
CA PRO A 268 -3.40 12.40 -14.32
C PRO A 268 -2.09 11.62 -14.18
N VAL A 269 -0.96 12.31 -13.95
CA VAL A 269 0.36 11.68 -13.78
C VAL A 269 0.40 10.86 -12.49
N SER A 270 0.01 11.46 -11.36
CA SER A 270 -0.08 10.74 -10.09
C SER A 270 -1.09 9.59 -10.16
N ARG A 271 -2.22 9.75 -10.84
CA ARG A 271 -3.20 8.68 -11.06
C ARG A 271 -2.63 7.53 -11.90
N PHE A 272 -1.82 7.83 -12.92
CA PHE A 272 -1.12 6.80 -13.70
C PHE A 272 -0.09 6.05 -12.86
N ILE A 273 0.74 6.76 -12.08
CA ILE A 273 1.72 6.16 -11.17
C ILE A 273 1.01 5.30 -10.14
N TYR A 274 -0.06 5.81 -9.55
CA TYR A 274 -0.77 5.18 -8.44
C TYR A 274 -1.93 4.25 -8.88
N TRP A 275 -2.17 4.11 -10.16
CA TRP A 275 -3.15 3.22 -10.78
C TRP A 275 -4.55 3.31 -10.16
N ASN A 276 -5.04 4.54 -9.97
CA ASN A 276 -6.31 4.85 -9.29
C ASN A 276 -6.45 4.35 -7.84
N MET A 277 -5.38 3.89 -7.18
CA MET A 277 -5.41 3.53 -5.75
C MET A 277 -5.67 4.74 -4.82
N ASN A 278 -5.79 5.92 -5.39
CA ASN A 278 -6.27 7.13 -4.72
C ASN A 278 -7.76 7.07 -4.33
N TYR A 279 -8.53 6.15 -4.90
CA TYR A 279 -9.90 5.78 -4.50
C TYR A 279 -9.84 4.65 -3.46
N HIS A 280 -9.20 4.91 -2.33
CA HIS A 280 -8.80 3.84 -1.41
C HIS A 280 -9.94 3.34 -0.51
N VAL A 281 -10.91 4.20 -0.16
CA VAL A 281 -12.13 3.79 0.54
C VAL A 281 -12.93 2.80 -0.31
N GLU A 282 -13.11 3.16 -1.59
CA GLU A 282 -13.83 2.35 -2.58
C GLU A 282 -13.14 1.01 -2.82
N HIS A 283 -11.80 1.04 -2.90
CA HIS A 283 -11.01 -0.16 -3.08
C HIS A 283 -11.12 -1.11 -1.89
N HIS A 284 -11.04 -0.61 -0.65
CA HIS A 284 -11.23 -1.45 0.54
C HIS A 284 -12.63 -2.01 0.68
N MET A 285 -13.66 -1.22 0.36
CA MET A 285 -15.04 -1.73 0.36
C MET A 285 -15.28 -2.81 -0.71
N PHE A 286 -14.66 -2.64 -1.88
CA PHE A 286 -14.93 -3.49 -3.05
C PHE A 286 -13.63 -3.90 -3.77
N PRO A 287 -12.74 -4.69 -3.13
CA PRO A 287 -11.40 -5.00 -3.66
C PRO A 287 -11.41 -5.82 -4.96
N MET A 288 -12.58 -6.36 -5.34
CA MET A 288 -12.76 -7.07 -6.61
C MET A 288 -13.09 -6.16 -7.79
N VAL A 289 -13.33 -4.87 -7.56
CA VAL A 289 -13.52 -3.87 -8.62
C VAL A 289 -12.16 -3.45 -9.16
N PRO A 290 -11.85 -3.68 -10.46
CA PRO A 290 -10.53 -3.39 -11.01
C PRO A 290 -10.24 -1.88 -11.01
N TYR A 291 -8.97 -1.51 -10.92
CA TYR A 291 -8.50 -0.13 -10.81
C TYR A 291 -9.13 0.84 -11.84
N HIS A 292 -9.36 0.37 -13.06
CA HIS A 292 -9.93 1.20 -14.13
C HIS A 292 -11.41 1.53 -13.90
N ALA A 293 -12.11 0.76 -13.06
CA ALA A 293 -13.51 0.97 -12.73
C ALA A 293 -13.72 1.74 -11.41
N LEU A 294 -12.69 1.90 -10.56
CA LEU A 294 -12.77 2.64 -9.30
C LEU A 294 -13.31 4.08 -9.45
N PRO A 295 -12.91 4.87 -10.49
CA PRO A 295 -13.50 6.19 -10.68
C PRO A 295 -15.01 6.17 -10.93
N ARG A 296 -15.53 5.13 -11.61
CA ARG A 296 -16.94 4.94 -11.84
C ARG A 296 -17.67 4.48 -10.57
N LEU A 297 -17.05 3.57 -9.80
CA LEU A 297 -17.57 3.15 -8.50
C LEU A 297 -17.70 4.36 -7.57
N HIS A 298 -16.66 5.21 -7.48
CA HIS A 298 -16.70 6.43 -6.70
C HIS A 298 -17.90 7.31 -7.03
N GLN A 299 -18.18 7.56 -8.31
CA GLN A 299 -19.34 8.36 -8.70
C GLN A 299 -20.69 7.77 -8.25
N ILE A 300 -20.75 6.45 -8.08
CA ILE A 300 -21.98 5.76 -7.66
C ILE A 300 -22.18 5.84 -6.15
N ILE A 301 -21.08 5.73 -5.36
CA ILE A 301 -21.18 5.63 -3.90
C ILE A 301 -20.75 6.89 -3.14
N LYS A 302 -20.31 7.94 -3.83
CA LYS A 302 -19.74 9.16 -3.20
C LYS A 302 -20.66 9.85 -2.20
N ASP A 303 -21.99 9.72 -2.37
CA ASP A 303 -22.98 10.33 -1.49
C ASP A 303 -23.14 9.58 -0.15
N ASP A 304 -22.44 8.44 -0.01
CA ASP A 304 -22.33 7.64 1.21
C ASP A 304 -20.90 7.68 1.80
N LEU A 305 -20.00 8.44 1.19
CA LEU A 305 -18.59 8.55 1.61
C LEU A 305 -18.27 9.94 2.14
N PRO A 306 -17.28 10.09 3.03
CA PRO A 306 -16.70 11.40 3.33
C PRO A 306 -16.22 12.08 2.05
N ALA A 307 -16.35 13.38 1.97
CA ALA A 307 -15.90 14.15 0.81
C ALA A 307 -14.40 13.87 0.52
N PRO A 308 -14.01 13.57 -0.73
CA PRO A 308 -12.60 13.31 -1.05
C PRO A 308 -11.74 14.55 -0.84
N ASN A 309 -10.49 14.39 -0.45
CA ASN A 309 -9.55 15.49 -0.47
C ASN A 309 -9.28 15.92 -1.93
N LEU A 310 -9.34 17.23 -2.20
CA LEU A 310 -9.28 17.75 -3.56
C LEU A 310 -7.88 17.67 -4.21
N SER A 311 -6.85 17.40 -3.40
CA SER A 311 -5.47 17.22 -3.87
C SER A 311 -4.62 16.48 -2.83
N ILE A 312 -3.45 16.01 -3.24
CA ILE A 312 -2.42 15.47 -2.34
C ILE A 312 -2.07 16.48 -1.24
N ALA A 313 -1.88 17.75 -1.62
CA ALA A 313 -1.55 18.80 -0.65
C ALA A 313 -2.67 19.03 0.38
N ALA A 314 -3.93 19.04 -0.06
CA ALA A 314 -5.08 19.15 0.84
C ALA A 314 -5.17 17.96 1.80
N ALA A 315 -4.90 16.74 1.31
CA ALA A 315 -4.89 15.55 2.15
C ALA A 315 -3.76 15.58 3.19
N PHE A 316 -2.57 16.07 2.85
CA PHE A 316 -1.49 16.29 3.83
C PHE A 316 -1.84 17.39 4.84
N ALA A 317 -2.47 18.49 4.41
CA ALA A 317 -2.90 19.57 5.30
C ALA A 317 -3.93 19.06 6.33
N GLU A 318 -4.78 18.09 5.96
CA GLU A 318 -5.72 17.43 6.86
C GLU A 318 -5.02 16.41 7.78
N MET A 319 -4.15 15.57 7.21
CA MET A 319 -3.51 14.46 7.93
C MET A 319 -2.47 14.94 8.95
N TRP A 320 -1.67 15.95 8.60
CA TRP A 320 -0.53 16.37 9.43
C TRP A 320 -0.92 16.86 10.84
N PRO A 321 -1.96 17.69 11.01
CA PRO A 321 -2.46 18.03 12.34
C PRO A 321 -2.93 16.80 13.13
N ALA A 322 -3.61 15.85 12.47
CA ALA A 322 -4.07 14.63 13.12
C ALA A 322 -2.89 13.79 13.64
N LEU A 323 -1.82 13.60 12.85
CA LEU A 323 -0.61 12.92 13.31
C LEU A 323 0.05 13.62 14.50
N LYS A 324 0.07 14.97 14.53
CA LYS A 324 0.56 15.73 15.69
C LYS A 324 -0.30 15.53 16.94
N GLN A 325 -1.61 15.43 16.78
CA GLN A 325 -2.51 15.13 17.91
C GLN A 325 -2.28 13.70 18.42
N GLN A 326 -2.04 12.74 17.54
CA GLN A 326 -1.71 11.36 17.92
C GLN A 326 -0.39 11.21 18.69
N LEU A 327 0.53 12.19 18.63
CA LEU A 327 1.73 12.23 19.50
C LEU A 327 1.37 12.56 20.96
N LYS A 328 0.28 13.29 21.18
CA LYS A 328 -0.18 13.69 22.53
C LYS A 328 -1.26 12.76 23.06
N TYR A 329 -2.15 12.35 22.17
CA TYR A 329 -3.34 11.54 22.48
C TYR A 329 -3.33 10.35 21.53
N GLU A 330 -2.82 9.22 21.99
CA GLU A 330 -2.61 8.01 21.16
C GLU A 330 -3.91 7.51 20.52
N ASP A 331 -5.04 7.73 21.17
CA ASP A 331 -6.36 7.32 20.71
C ASP A 331 -7.05 8.34 19.79
N TYR A 332 -6.43 9.51 19.58
CA TYR A 332 -6.97 10.51 18.66
C TYR A 332 -7.00 9.98 17.23
N PHE A 333 -8.07 10.23 16.52
CA PHE A 333 -8.15 10.02 15.08
C PHE A 333 -9.01 11.12 14.44
N LEU A 334 -8.75 11.39 13.18
CA LEU A 334 -9.55 12.33 12.41
C LEU A 334 -10.84 11.65 11.98
N LYS A 335 -11.96 12.04 12.57
CA LYS A 335 -13.30 11.65 12.10
C LYS A 335 -13.76 12.66 11.06
N ARG A 336 -14.03 12.21 9.85
CA ARG A 336 -14.45 13.06 8.72
C ARG A 336 -15.96 13.10 8.67
N ASP A 337 -16.54 14.23 8.24
CA ASP A 337 -17.99 14.37 8.14
C ASP A 337 -18.55 13.55 6.98
N LEU A 338 -19.70 12.94 7.20
CA LEU A 338 -20.48 12.28 6.16
C LEU A 338 -21.51 13.24 5.55
N PRO A 339 -21.84 13.10 4.26
CA PRO A 339 -23.01 13.75 3.67
C PRO A 339 -24.29 13.42 4.47
N ALA A 340 -25.23 14.33 4.49
CA ALA A 340 -26.52 14.11 5.18
C ALA A 340 -27.32 12.92 4.64
N SER A 341 -27.06 12.52 3.41
CA SER A 341 -27.67 11.34 2.75
C SER A 341 -27.03 10.02 3.16
N ALA A 342 -25.82 10.04 3.73
CA ALA A 342 -25.07 8.85 4.05
C ALA A 342 -25.66 8.10 5.25
N LYS A 343 -25.47 6.77 5.25
CA LYS A 343 -25.73 5.98 6.45
C LYS A 343 -24.74 6.36 7.56
N PRO A 344 -25.14 6.35 8.84
CA PRO A 344 -24.22 6.62 9.96
C PRO A 344 -22.99 5.71 9.92
N TYR A 345 -21.89 6.16 10.51
CA TYR A 345 -20.71 5.32 10.71
C TYR A 345 -21.02 4.09 11.55
N ARG A 346 -20.40 2.97 11.22
CA ARG A 346 -20.35 1.78 12.05
C ARG A 346 -19.24 1.97 13.10
N GLU A 347 -19.63 2.33 14.32
CA GLU A 347 -18.72 2.63 15.44
C GLU A 347 -18.78 1.55 16.54
N ASP A 348 -19.28 0.38 16.24
CA ASP A 348 -19.58 -0.69 17.22
C ASP A 348 -18.35 -1.10 18.06
N PHE A 349 -17.15 -0.98 17.51
CA PHE A 349 -15.89 -1.34 18.16
C PHE A 349 -15.10 -0.17 18.73
N HIS A 350 -15.48 1.07 18.43
CA HIS A 350 -14.86 2.27 19.03
C HIS A 350 -15.06 2.35 20.54
N LEU A 351 -16.15 1.84 21.03
CA LEU A 351 -16.50 1.78 22.45
C LEU A 351 -15.54 0.91 23.26
N TYR A 352 -14.59 0.25 22.61
CA TYR A 352 -13.55 -0.54 23.29
C TYR A 352 -12.53 0.31 24.05
N VAL A 353 -12.53 1.62 23.86
CA VAL A 353 -11.76 2.55 24.65
C VAL A 353 -12.70 3.37 25.53
N PRO A 354 -13.03 2.89 26.76
CA PRO A 354 -13.88 3.65 27.66
C PRO A 354 -13.24 5.02 27.91
N GLY A 355 -13.90 6.09 27.52
CA GLY A 355 -13.58 7.45 27.90
C GLY A 355 -12.96 8.35 26.84
N ILE A 356 -12.89 7.94 25.54
CA ILE A 356 -12.47 8.86 24.49
C ILE A 356 -13.66 9.22 23.60
N MET A 357 -14.42 10.19 24.08
CA MET A 357 -15.16 11.07 23.20
C MET A 357 -14.14 11.87 22.39
N ALA A 358 -14.29 11.89 21.05
CA ALA A 358 -13.49 12.78 20.21
C ALA A 358 -13.56 14.20 20.76
N PRO A 359 -12.43 14.94 20.84
CA PRO A 359 -12.44 16.32 21.32
C PRO A 359 -13.07 17.32 20.34
N ASN A 360 -13.98 16.90 19.50
CA ASN A 360 -14.73 17.76 18.59
C ASN A 360 -16.10 18.16 19.12
N ALA A 361 -16.35 17.97 20.41
CA ALA A 361 -17.58 18.43 21.06
C ALA A 361 -17.35 19.54 22.09
N ALA A 362 -16.25 20.29 22.00
CA ALA A 362 -16.11 21.50 22.79
C ALA A 362 -14.96 22.37 22.25
N GLU A 363 -15.35 23.58 21.78
CA GLU A 363 -14.59 24.82 21.56
C GLU A 363 -13.71 24.90 20.31
#